data_dbcfce814ba9a6e3c3a22ff31e8f6056
#
_entry.id   dbcfce814ba9a6e3c3a22ff31e8f6056
#
_cell.length_a   1.000
_cell.length_b   1.000
_cell.length_c   1.000
_cell.angle_alpha   90.00
_cell.angle_beta   90.00
_cell.angle_gamma   90.00
#
_symmetry.space_group_name_H-M   'P 1'
#
loop_
_entity.id
_entity.type
_entity.pdbx_description
1 polymer ?
#
loop_
_entity_poly.entity_id
_entity_poly.type
_entity_poly.pdbx_seq_one_letter_code
_entity_poly.pdbx_strand_id
1 'polypeptide(L)'
;RSKPRMIFVNSLSDLFHPNLANQVHVPLDADGRPGAPYRVLARIVAEMVRCPMHTFQVLTKRPRLMADTLGEPAFRRQVHEQLQILGHPGLPPEMLTGFQAPWPLHIWWGTSIERDKYVFRANHLRRIQGVRWISAEPLLEPLPSLDITGISWVVVGGESGGRARPMHPDWARDLRDRCADRWHPAYDSELGGSVL
;
A
#
# COMPACT_ATOMS: atom_id res chain seq x y z
N ARG A 1 26.16 6.42 -3.98
CA ARG A 1 24.79 6.72 -3.48
C ARG A 1 23.78 6.23 -4.53
N SER A 2 22.85 5.35 -4.16
CA SER A 2 21.77 4.92 -5.07
C SER A 2 20.81 6.09 -5.33
N LYS A 3 20.35 6.23 -6.60
CA LYS A 3 19.37 7.27 -6.95
C LYS A 3 17.99 6.90 -6.37
N PRO A 4 17.15 7.90 -5.97
CA PRO A 4 15.76 7.66 -5.62
C PRO A 4 15.02 6.87 -6.70
N ARG A 5 14.17 5.94 -6.31
CA ARG A 5 13.38 5.09 -7.22
C ARG A 5 11.97 4.92 -6.70
N MET A 6 11.03 4.79 -7.61
CA MET A 6 9.70 4.26 -7.33
C MET A 6 9.73 2.74 -7.56
N ILE A 7 9.36 1.97 -6.56
CA ILE A 7 9.48 0.50 -6.54
C ILE A 7 8.08 -0.08 -6.35
N PHE A 8 7.61 -0.81 -7.37
CA PHE A 8 6.37 -1.56 -7.26
C PHE A 8 6.65 -2.90 -6.57
N VAL A 9 6.04 -3.11 -5.42
CA VAL A 9 6.29 -4.27 -4.56
C VAL A 9 5.38 -5.43 -4.95
N ASN A 10 5.98 -6.60 -5.23
CA ASN A 10 5.28 -7.83 -5.58
C ASN A 10 4.39 -7.73 -6.85
N SER A 11 4.95 -7.31 -7.97
CA SER A 11 4.23 -7.19 -9.24
C SER A 11 3.57 -8.50 -9.74
N LEU A 12 4.10 -9.67 -9.36
CA LEU A 12 3.61 -10.99 -9.78
C LEU A 12 2.93 -11.77 -8.65
N SER A 13 2.78 -11.20 -7.47
CA SER A 13 2.14 -11.85 -6.32
C SER A 13 1.43 -10.83 -5.44
N ASP A 14 0.73 -11.29 -4.41
CA ASP A 14 0.01 -10.43 -3.45
C ASP A 14 0.68 -10.54 -2.08
N LEU A 15 1.29 -9.45 -1.62
CA LEU A 15 2.00 -9.37 -0.35
C LEU A 15 1.10 -9.72 0.85
N PHE A 16 -0.21 -9.47 0.72
CA PHE A 16 -1.22 -9.78 1.73
C PHE A 16 -2.00 -11.06 1.42
N HIS A 17 -1.47 -11.94 0.54
CA HIS A 17 -2.01 -13.29 0.45
C HIS A 17 -1.78 -14.03 1.79
N PRO A 18 -2.78 -14.75 2.35
CA PRO A 18 -2.67 -15.39 3.67
C PRO A 18 -1.41 -16.24 3.85
N ASN A 19 -0.98 -16.94 2.79
CA ASN A 19 0.22 -17.77 2.83
C ASN A 19 1.50 -16.96 3.06
N LEU A 20 1.60 -15.75 2.50
CA LEU A 20 2.75 -14.87 2.68
C LEU A 20 2.61 -14.01 3.94
N ALA A 21 1.43 -13.43 4.15
CA ALA A 21 1.16 -12.55 5.29
C ALA A 21 1.40 -13.26 6.65
N ASN A 22 1.18 -14.58 6.70
CA ASN A 22 1.38 -15.39 7.90
C ASN A 22 2.66 -16.22 7.86
N GLN A 23 3.47 -16.11 6.80
CA GLN A 23 4.70 -16.88 6.69
C GLN A 23 5.71 -16.45 7.75
N VAL A 24 6.24 -17.44 8.47
CA VAL A 24 7.31 -17.28 9.45
C VAL A 24 8.61 -17.82 8.86
N HIS A 25 9.68 -17.09 9.03
CA HIS A 25 11.03 -17.51 8.68
C HIS A 25 11.86 -17.68 9.96
N VAL A 26 12.67 -18.75 10.01
CA VAL A 26 13.66 -19.00 11.06
C VAL A 26 15.03 -18.84 10.41
N PRO A 27 15.76 -17.73 10.69
CA PRO A 27 17.10 -17.55 10.14
C PRO A 27 18.06 -18.56 10.77
N LEU A 28 19.06 -18.99 10.00
CA LEU A 28 20.17 -19.79 10.54
C LEU A 28 21.43 -18.90 10.60
N ASP A 29 22.22 -19.05 11.67
CA ASP A 29 23.55 -18.45 11.76
C ASP A 29 24.57 -19.22 10.88
N ALA A 30 25.83 -18.78 10.89
CA ALA A 30 26.91 -19.39 10.12
C ALA A 30 27.19 -20.85 10.53
N ASP A 31 26.84 -21.23 11.76
CA ASP A 31 26.98 -22.59 12.30
C ASP A 31 25.73 -23.46 12.09
N GLY A 32 24.70 -22.91 11.40
CA GLY A 32 23.43 -23.60 11.15
C GLY A 32 22.48 -23.63 12.34
N ARG A 33 22.71 -22.84 13.40
CA ARG A 33 21.84 -22.77 14.57
C ARG A 33 20.66 -21.84 14.29
N PRO A 34 19.43 -22.20 14.73
CA PRO A 34 18.26 -21.36 14.49
C PRO A 34 18.29 -20.09 15.34
N GLY A 35 18.09 -18.97 14.70
CA GLY A 35 17.81 -17.68 15.34
C GLY A 35 16.34 -17.49 15.68
N ALA A 36 15.98 -16.29 16.17
CA ALA A 36 14.60 -15.97 16.49
C ALA A 36 13.70 -15.95 15.23
N PRO A 37 12.55 -16.64 15.25
CA PRO A 37 11.62 -16.61 14.13
C PRO A 37 10.98 -15.24 13.96
N TYR A 38 10.71 -14.86 12.71
CA TYR A 38 9.99 -13.61 12.40
C TYR A 38 9.01 -13.77 11.24
N ARG A 39 7.96 -12.94 11.21
CA ARG A 39 7.06 -12.89 10.05
C ARG A 39 7.79 -12.24 8.87
N VAL A 40 7.78 -12.92 7.72
CA VAL A 40 8.40 -12.43 6.49
C VAL A 40 7.84 -11.06 6.09
N LEU A 41 6.55 -10.86 6.22
CA LEU A 41 5.90 -9.58 5.93
C LEU A 41 6.44 -8.45 6.81
N ALA A 42 6.68 -8.70 8.11
CA ALA A 42 7.24 -7.69 9.02
C ALA A 42 8.65 -7.27 8.59
N ARG A 43 9.47 -8.23 8.12
CA ARG A 43 10.80 -7.94 7.58
C ARG A 43 10.74 -7.12 6.29
N ILE A 44 9.82 -7.45 5.37
CA ILE A 44 9.64 -6.69 4.13
C ILE A 44 9.22 -5.24 4.45
N VAL A 45 8.27 -5.04 5.38
CA VAL A 45 7.85 -3.69 5.77
C VAL A 45 8.98 -2.94 6.45
N ALA A 46 9.79 -3.59 7.31
CA ALA A 46 10.96 -2.97 7.93
C ALA A 46 11.99 -2.51 6.89
N GLU A 47 12.25 -3.31 5.85
CA GLU A 47 13.14 -2.91 4.75
C GLU A 47 12.61 -1.68 3.99
N MET A 48 11.29 -1.60 3.76
CA MET A 48 10.71 -0.41 3.16
C MET A 48 10.85 0.82 4.06
N VAL A 49 10.56 0.69 5.36
CA VAL A 49 10.66 1.80 6.34
C VAL A 49 12.08 2.37 6.40
N ARG A 50 13.11 1.53 6.42
CA ARG A 50 14.50 2.00 6.54
C ARG A 50 15.08 2.61 5.27
N CYS A 51 14.36 2.58 4.15
CA CYS A 51 14.80 3.09 2.86
C CYS A 51 14.00 4.32 2.39
N PRO A 52 13.99 5.44 3.14
CA PRO A 52 13.12 6.58 2.88
C PRO A 52 13.45 7.34 1.59
N MET A 53 14.60 7.05 0.97
CA MET A 53 14.97 7.62 -0.32
C MET A 53 14.21 7.02 -1.51
N HIS A 54 13.53 5.89 -1.31
CA HIS A 54 12.72 5.23 -2.33
C HIS A 54 11.24 5.37 -2.00
N THR A 55 10.38 5.38 -3.03
CA THR A 55 8.93 5.25 -2.87
C THR A 55 8.52 3.82 -3.16
N PHE A 56 7.81 3.19 -2.23
CA PHE A 56 7.34 1.83 -2.36
C PHE A 56 5.84 1.80 -2.61
N GLN A 57 5.42 1.23 -3.74
CA GLN A 57 4.03 1.05 -4.11
C GLN A 57 3.61 -0.40 -3.81
N VAL A 58 2.81 -0.58 -2.78
CA VAL A 58 2.25 -1.88 -2.41
C VAL A 58 0.84 -1.98 -2.96
N LEU A 59 0.50 -3.07 -3.65
CA LEU A 59 -0.82 -3.31 -4.22
C LEU A 59 -1.36 -4.67 -3.78
N THR A 60 -2.64 -4.72 -3.39
CA THR A 60 -3.32 -5.96 -3.02
C THR A 60 -4.79 -5.96 -3.45
N LYS A 61 -5.34 -7.13 -3.73
CA LYS A 61 -6.80 -7.35 -3.85
C LYS A 61 -7.44 -7.70 -2.50
N ARG A 62 -6.66 -7.66 -1.41
CA ARG A 62 -7.06 -8.00 -0.03
C ARG A 62 -6.87 -6.83 0.94
N PRO A 63 -7.47 -5.63 0.66
CA PRO A 63 -7.23 -4.43 1.47
C PRO A 63 -7.74 -4.57 2.91
N ARG A 64 -8.73 -5.44 3.14
CA ARG A 64 -9.17 -5.76 4.51
C ARG A 64 -8.04 -6.38 5.32
N LEU A 65 -7.42 -7.46 4.79
CA LEU A 65 -6.32 -8.12 5.48
C LEU A 65 -5.11 -7.20 5.63
N MET A 66 -4.82 -6.38 4.62
CA MET A 66 -3.77 -5.36 4.70
C MET A 66 -4.04 -4.38 5.84
N ALA A 67 -5.25 -3.80 5.92
CA ALA A 67 -5.63 -2.85 6.96
C ALA A 67 -5.60 -3.49 8.36
N ASP A 68 -6.14 -4.70 8.49
CA ASP A 68 -6.14 -5.43 9.76
C ASP A 68 -4.70 -5.68 10.24
N THR A 69 -3.82 -6.18 9.35
CA THR A 69 -2.42 -6.46 9.68
C THR A 69 -1.63 -5.19 10.03
N LEU A 70 -1.72 -4.16 9.20
CA LEU A 70 -0.97 -2.91 9.40
C LEU A 70 -1.44 -2.12 10.64
N GLY A 71 -2.70 -2.31 11.04
CA GLY A 71 -3.27 -1.72 12.24
C GLY A 71 -2.98 -2.49 13.53
N GLU A 72 -2.53 -3.75 13.43
CA GLU A 72 -2.29 -4.60 14.58
C GLU A 72 -1.05 -4.16 15.37
N PRO A 73 -1.16 -3.83 16.67
CA PRO A 73 0.00 -3.43 17.49
C PRO A 73 1.09 -4.51 17.55
N ALA A 74 0.71 -5.78 17.55
CA ALA A 74 1.67 -6.88 17.54
C ALA A 74 2.50 -6.91 16.25
N PHE A 75 1.89 -6.67 15.09
CA PHE A 75 2.60 -6.56 13.83
C PHE A 75 3.56 -5.36 13.80
N ARG A 76 3.13 -4.21 14.30
CA ARG A 76 3.99 -3.02 14.39
C ARG A 76 5.19 -3.24 15.31
N ARG A 77 5.02 -3.95 16.42
CA ARG A 77 6.16 -4.38 17.26
C ARG A 77 7.12 -5.29 16.50
N GLN A 78 6.62 -6.26 15.75
CA GLN A 78 7.45 -7.12 14.90
C GLN A 78 8.26 -6.32 13.86
N VAL A 79 7.63 -5.32 13.21
CA VAL A 79 8.35 -4.41 12.30
C VAL A 79 9.43 -3.63 13.04
N HIS A 80 9.13 -3.11 14.22
CA HIS A 80 10.09 -2.40 15.07
C HIS A 80 11.31 -3.28 15.43
N GLU A 81 11.06 -4.50 15.87
CA GLU A 81 12.13 -5.49 16.20
C GLU A 81 12.99 -5.78 14.95
N GLN A 82 12.37 -5.96 13.78
CA GLN A 82 13.11 -6.19 12.55
C GLN A 82 13.96 -4.98 12.15
N LEU A 83 13.48 -3.76 12.37
CA LEU A 83 14.24 -2.54 12.15
C LEU A 83 15.47 -2.48 13.06
N GLN A 84 15.33 -2.84 14.34
CA GLN A 84 16.47 -2.87 15.28
C GLN A 84 17.51 -3.92 14.87
N ILE A 85 17.08 -5.10 14.43
CA ILE A 85 17.98 -6.13 13.88
C ILE A 85 18.75 -5.61 12.65
N LEU A 86 18.13 -4.72 11.88
CA LEU A 86 18.73 -4.07 10.71
C LEU A 86 19.62 -2.86 11.05
N GLY A 87 19.86 -2.56 12.33
CA GLY A 87 20.64 -1.42 12.78
C GLY A 87 19.90 -0.08 12.67
N HIS A 88 18.56 -0.08 12.55
CA HIS A 88 17.73 1.11 12.56
C HIS A 88 17.14 1.33 13.97
N PRO A 89 16.88 2.59 14.41
CA PRO A 89 16.31 2.88 15.74
C PRO A 89 14.97 2.21 16.05
N GLY A 90 14.28 1.70 15.04
CA GLY A 90 12.95 1.15 15.16
C GLY A 90 11.86 2.14 14.72
N LEU A 91 10.60 1.79 14.97
CA LEU A 91 9.47 2.71 14.79
C LEU A 91 9.37 3.64 16.00
N PRO A 92 8.96 4.90 15.82
CA PRO A 92 8.70 5.79 16.94
C PRO A 92 7.53 5.25 17.80
N PRO A 93 7.51 5.54 19.12
CA PRO A 93 6.57 4.97 20.07
C PRO A 93 5.09 5.14 19.66
N GLU A 94 4.75 6.28 19.10
CA GLU A 94 3.39 6.58 18.63
C GLU A 94 2.94 5.62 17.50
N MET A 95 3.87 5.11 16.71
CA MET A 95 3.56 4.13 15.66
C MET A 95 3.31 2.72 16.21
N LEU A 96 3.67 2.43 17.45
CA LEU A 96 3.46 1.12 18.06
C LEU A 96 2.05 0.94 18.62
N THR A 97 1.27 2.01 18.70
CA THR A 97 -0.05 2.02 19.34
C THR A 97 -1.20 1.57 18.43
N GLY A 98 -0.95 1.32 17.13
CA GLY A 98 -1.93 0.72 16.23
C GLY A 98 -2.55 1.68 15.20
N PHE A 99 -3.85 1.56 14.94
CA PHE A 99 -4.55 2.15 13.78
C PHE A 99 -4.39 3.67 13.60
N GLN A 100 -4.15 4.43 14.65
CA GLN A 100 -4.09 5.90 14.61
C GLN A 100 -2.76 6.46 14.10
N ALA A 101 -1.68 5.68 14.15
CA ALA A 101 -0.37 6.19 13.76
C ALA A 101 -0.08 5.96 12.27
N PRO A 102 0.28 7.02 11.52
CA PRO A 102 0.50 6.91 10.09
C PRO A 102 1.79 6.13 9.75
N TRP A 103 1.72 5.36 8.68
CA TRP A 103 2.91 4.77 8.06
C TRP A 103 3.71 5.85 7.32
N PRO A 104 5.04 5.66 7.14
CA PRO A 104 5.88 6.63 6.43
C PRO A 104 5.34 6.96 5.04
N LEU A 105 5.40 8.24 4.65
CA LEU A 105 4.82 8.77 3.41
C LEU A 105 5.44 8.18 2.12
N HIS A 106 6.63 7.61 2.21
CA HIS A 106 7.29 6.94 1.09
C HIS A 106 6.81 5.50 0.87
N ILE A 107 5.87 5.00 1.70
CA ILE A 107 5.22 3.71 1.51
C ILE A 107 3.76 3.96 1.16
N TRP A 108 3.37 3.58 -0.06
CA TRP A 108 2.05 3.80 -0.62
C TRP A 108 1.25 2.50 -0.59
N TRP A 109 0.15 2.51 0.13
CA TRP A 109 -0.72 1.35 0.31
C TRP A 109 -1.87 1.39 -0.68
N GLY A 110 -2.00 0.36 -1.52
CA GLY A 110 -2.93 0.37 -2.64
C GLY A 110 -3.81 -0.87 -2.73
N THR A 111 -4.94 -0.71 -3.43
CA THR A 111 -5.82 -1.81 -3.80
C THR A 111 -6.27 -1.72 -5.24
N SER A 112 -6.47 -2.89 -5.89
CA SER A 112 -7.06 -2.93 -7.23
C SER A 112 -8.58 -2.83 -7.15
N ILE A 113 -9.19 -2.02 -8.03
CA ILE A 113 -10.65 -1.91 -8.21
C ILE A 113 -10.93 -1.91 -9.71
N GLU A 114 -11.26 -3.07 -10.25
CA GLU A 114 -11.44 -3.27 -11.68
C GLU A 114 -12.91 -3.12 -12.12
N ARG A 115 -13.85 -3.19 -11.16
CA ARG A 115 -15.31 -3.17 -11.36
C ARG A 115 -16.00 -2.50 -10.19
N ASP A 116 -17.18 -1.93 -10.45
CA ASP A 116 -17.96 -1.20 -9.43
C ASP A 116 -18.33 -2.07 -8.22
N LYS A 117 -18.59 -3.35 -8.42
CA LYS A 117 -18.82 -4.31 -7.32
C LYS A 117 -17.65 -4.46 -6.32
N TYR A 118 -16.47 -3.95 -6.66
CA TYR A 118 -15.28 -3.99 -5.80
C TYR A 118 -14.93 -2.65 -5.13
N VAL A 119 -15.75 -1.61 -5.32
CA VAL A 119 -15.49 -0.27 -4.73
C VAL A 119 -15.44 -0.29 -3.19
N PHE A 120 -16.10 -1.25 -2.55
CA PHE A 120 -16.01 -1.48 -1.11
C PHE A 120 -14.57 -1.66 -0.60
N ARG A 121 -13.64 -2.06 -1.47
CA ARG A 121 -12.22 -2.21 -1.13
C ARG A 121 -11.60 -0.88 -0.70
N ALA A 122 -12.07 0.24 -1.23
CA ALA A 122 -11.64 1.57 -0.82
C ALA A 122 -11.95 1.86 0.66
N ASN A 123 -13.07 1.34 1.19
CA ASN A 123 -13.43 1.51 2.60
C ASN A 123 -12.44 0.83 3.55
N HIS A 124 -11.92 -0.35 3.16
CA HIS A 124 -10.87 -1.01 3.92
C HIS A 124 -9.53 -0.27 3.81
N LEU A 125 -9.21 0.24 2.62
CA LEU A 125 -7.98 0.99 2.38
C LEU A 125 -7.93 2.27 3.22
N ARG A 126 -9.05 2.97 3.40
CA ARG A 126 -9.15 4.19 4.24
C ARG A 126 -8.83 3.97 5.72
N ARG A 127 -8.88 2.73 6.21
CA ARG A 127 -8.49 2.41 7.59
C ARG A 127 -6.98 2.51 7.81
N ILE A 128 -6.18 2.54 6.74
CA ILE A 128 -4.72 2.66 6.82
C ILE A 128 -4.37 4.16 6.85
N GLN A 129 -3.64 4.59 7.86
CA GLN A 129 -3.11 5.95 7.91
C GLN A 129 -1.80 6.05 7.11
N GLY A 130 -1.73 7.00 6.18
CA GLY A 130 -0.63 7.18 5.25
C GLY A 130 -1.10 7.42 3.80
N VAL A 131 -0.20 7.30 2.84
CA VAL A 131 -0.53 7.45 1.40
C VAL A 131 -1.31 6.24 0.92
N ARG A 132 -2.48 6.50 0.34
CA ARG A 132 -3.41 5.48 -0.16
C ARG A 132 -3.66 5.66 -1.64
N TRP A 133 -3.65 4.58 -2.41
CA TRP A 133 -3.85 4.65 -3.83
C TRP A 133 -4.71 3.51 -4.37
N ILE A 134 -5.35 3.74 -5.52
CA ILE A 134 -6.19 2.77 -6.21
C ILE A 134 -5.61 2.49 -7.59
N SER A 135 -5.50 1.21 -7.94
CA SER A 135 -5.25 0.76 -9.31
C SER A 135 -6.58 0.28 -9.91
N ALA A 136 -7.15 1.09 -10.79
CA ALA A 136 -8.26 0.71 -11.64
C ALA A 136 -7.72 0.06 -12.93
N GLU A 137 -6.96 -1.03 -12.76
CA GLU A 137 -6.29 -1.75 -13.85
C GLU A 137 -6.47 -3.27 -13.70
N PRO A 138 -7.03 -3.93 -14.75
CA PRO A 138 -7.70 -3.31 -15.88
C PRO A 138 -9.05 -2.71 -15.49
N LEU A 139 -9.37 -1.51 -15.99
CA LEU A 139 -10.71 -0.93 -15.82
C LEU A 139 -11.68 -1.62 -16.78
N LEU A 140 -12.65 -2.36 -16.25
CA LEU A 140 -13.52 -3.26 -17.01
C LEU A 140 -14.96 -2.77 -17.13
N GLU A 141 -15.32 -1.73 -16.40
CA GLU A 141 -16.63 -1.05 -16.42
C GLU A 141 -16.50 0.31 -15.74
N PRO A 142 -17.47 1.23 -15.86
CA PRO A 142 -17.47 2.47 -15.11
C PRO A 142 -17.54 2.20 -13.60
N LEU A 143 -17.01 3.12 -12.79
CA LEU A 143 -17.00 3.02 -11.32
C LEU A 143 -17.81 4.16 -10.68
N PRO A 144 -19.13 4.28 -10.94
CA PRO A 144 -19.94 5.40 -10.45
C PRO A 144 -20.05 5.42 -8.91
N SER A 145 -19.97 4.24 -8.27
CA SER A 145 -20.07 4.12 -6.82
C SER A 145 -18.74 4.30 -6.10
N LEU A 146 -17.62 4.52 -6.83
CA LEU A 146 -16.31 4.69 -6.20
C LEU A 146 -16.22 6.06 -5.52
N ASP A 147 -16.19 6.08 -4.20
CA ASP A 147 -15.80 7.25 -3.42
C ASP A 147 -14.27 7.33 -3.35
N ILE A 148 -13.69 8.43 -3.85
CA ILE A 148 -12.24 8.70 -3.83
C ILE A 148 -11.80 9.52 -2.61
N THR A 149 -12.70 9.77 -1.63
CA THR A 149 -12.37 10.49 -0.39
C THR A 149 -11.23 9.81 0.35
N GLY A 150 -10.19 10.58 0.69
CA GLY A 150 -9.00 10.07 1.40
C GLY A 150 -8.11 9.15 0.57
N ILE A 151 -8.26 9.13 -0.75
CA ILE A 151 -7.35 8.47 -1.69
C ILE A 151 -6.40 9.50 -2.26
N SER A 152 -5.11 9.25 -2.20
CA SER A 152 -4.05 10.16 -2.63
C SER A 152 -3.73 10.04 -4.11
N TRP A 153 -4.00 8.90 -4.74
CA TRP A 153 -3.68 8.65 -6.14
C TRP A 153 -4.56 7.55 -6.74
N VAL A 154 -4.98 7.74 -7.99
CA VAL A 154 -5.72 6.75 -8.77
C VAL A 154 -5.00 6.52 -10.10
N VAL A 155 -4.65 5.27 -10.39
CA VAL A 155 -4.11 4.84 -11.68
C VAL A 155 -5.23 4.15 -12.46
N VAL A 156 -5.34 4.48 -13.74
CA VAL A 156 -6.35 3.90 -14.64
C VAL A 156 -5.67 3.33 -15.87
N GLY A 157 -6.03 2.11 -16.22
CA GLY A 157 -5.51 1.46 -17.42
C GLY A 157 -6.42 0.37 -17.96
N GLY A 158 -6.31 0.11 -19.26
CA GLY A 158 -6.97 -1.01 -19.92
C GLY A 158 -6.23 -2.32 -19.70
N GLU A 159 -6.88 -3.42 -20.07
CA GLU A 159 -6.26 -4.75 -20.10
C GLU A 159 -5.23 -4.82 -21.24
N SER A 160 -4.11 -5.48 -21.00
CA SER A 160 -3.07 -5.71 -22.00
C SER A 160 -3.09 -7.14 -22.52
N GLY A 161 -2.55 -7.35 -23.75
CA GLY A 161 -2.42 -8.67 -24.37
C GLY A 161 -3.42 -8.93 -25.51
N GLY A 162 -3.22 -10.03 -26.23
CA GLY A 162 -3.94 -10.34 -27.48
C GLY A 162 -5.45 -10.65 -27.34
N ARG A 163 -5.94 -10.82 -26.12
CA ARG A 163 -7.38 -11.05 -25.80
C ARG A 163 -7.88 -10.00 -24.82
N ALA A 164 -7.26 -8.81 -24.80
CA ALA A 164 -7.63 -7.73 -23.90
C ALA A 164 -9.10 -7.31 -24.11
N ARG A 165 -9.82 -7.18 -23.00
CA ARG A 165 -11.18 -6.62 -23.03
C ARG A 165 -11.07 -5.13 -23.26
N PRO A 166 -11.92 -4.53 -24.12
CA PRO A 166 -11.85 -3.10 -24.40
C PRO A 166 -12.23 -2.28 -23.16
N MET A 167 -11.51 -1.20 -22.95
CA MET A 167 -11.85 -0.15 -21.98
C MET A 167 -12.48 1.02 -22.73
N HIS A 168 -13.65 1.49 -22.28
CA HIS A 168 -14.23 2.70 -22.85
C HIS A 168 -13.49 3.94 -22.33
N PRO A 169 -13.03 4.86 -23.19
CA PRO A 169 -12.27 6.03 -22.75
C PRO A 169 -13.01 6.95 -21.75
N ASP A 170 -14.34 7.00 -21.82
CA ASP A 170 -15.13 7.86 -20.92
C ASP A 170 -15.09 7.37 -19.46
N TRP A 171 -14.86 6.08 -19.21
CA TRP A 171 -14.66 5.58 -17.86
C TRP A 171 -13.40 6.16 -17.20
N ALA A 172 -12.33 6.29 -17.98
CA ALA A 172 -11.08 6.92 -17.52
C ALA A 172 -11.25 8.43 -17.37
N ARG A 173 -11.99 9.08 -18.28
CA ARG A 173 -12.28 10.53 -18.21
C ARG A 173 -13.11 10.87 -16.98
N ASP A 174 -14.14 10.09 -16.65
CA ASP A 174 -14.93 10.27 -15.44
C ASP A 174 -14.07 10.23 -14.18
N LEU A 175 -13.22 9.23 -14.05
CA LEU A 175 -12.31 9.13 -12.90
C LEU A 175 -11.32 10.28 -12.84
N ARG A 176 -10.75 10.68 -13.98
CA ARG A 176 -9.87 11.86 -14.06
C ARG A 176 -10.57 13.13 -13.58
N ASP A 177 -11.77 13.38 -14.10
CA ASP A 177 -12.50 14.62 -13.82
C ASP A 177 -12.91 14.67 -12.34
N ARG A 178 -13.39 13.56 -11.78
CA ARG A 178 -13.68 13.42 -10.34
C ARG A 178 -12.44 13.62 -9.46
N CYS A 179 -11.26 13.16 -9.90
CA CYS A 179 -10.00 13.42 -9.21
C CYS A 179 -9.63 14.92 -9.32
N ALA A 180 -9.77 15.53 -10.50
CA ALA A 180 -9.46 16.95 -10.72
C ALA A 180 -10.36 17.88 -9.88
N ASP A 181 -11.67 17.62 -9.85
CA ASP A 181 -12.63 18.40 -9.06
C ASP A 181 -12.31 18.41 -7.57
N ARG A 182 -11.74 17.28 -7.08
CA ARG A 182 -11.37 17.13 -5.68
C ARG A 182 -10.04 17.77 -5.32
N TRP A 183 -9.09 17.84 -6.26
CA TRP A 183 -7.76 18.39 -6.06
C TRP A 183 -7.67 19.87 -6.44
N HIS A 184 -8.77 20.59 -6.34
CA HIS A 184 -8.78 22.04 -6.52
C HIS A 184 -8.00 22.71 -5.36
N PRO A 185 -7.17 23.75 -5.61
CA PRO A 185 -6.33 24.40 -4.58
C PRO A 185 -7.04 24.89 -3.32
N ALA A 186 -8.36 25.12 -3.39
CA ALA A 186 -9.18 25.48 -2.23
C ALA A 186 -9.39 24.32 -1.22
N TYR A 187 -9.15 23.06 -1.64
CA TYR A 187 -9.33 21.88 -0.80
C TYR A 187 -8.02 21.40 -0.13
N ASP A 188 -6.88 21.78 -0.69
CA ASP A 188 -5.54 21.39 -0.20
C ASP A 188 -5.11 22.12 1.09
N SER A 189 -5.76 23.24 1.43
CA SER A 189 -5.42 24.02 2.63
C SER A 189 -5.73 23.30 3.95
N GLU A 190 -6.63 22.29 3.96
CA GLU A 190 -6.99 21.54 5.15
C GLU A 190 -6.17 20.24 5.34
N LEU A 191 -5.51 19.73 4.31
CA LEU A 191 -4.81 18.45 4.34
C LEU A 191 -3.27 18.55 4.25
N GLY A 192 -2.71 19.76 4.13
CA GLY A 192 -1.26 20.00 4.17
C GLY A 192 -0.46 19.31 3.06
N GLY A 193 -1.06 19.00 1.93
CA GLY A 193 -0.42 18.32 0.81
C GLY A 193 0.02 19.29 -0.29
N SER A 194 1.33 19.49 -0.43
CA SER A 194 1.90 20.11 -1.64
C SER A 194 1.87 19.08 -2.76
N VAL A 195 1.23 19.44 -3.88
CA VAL A 195 1.34 18.69 -5.13
C VAL A 195 2.68 19.04 -5.77
N LEU A 196 3.52 18.05 -6.01
CA LEU A 196 4.62 18.09 -6.98
C LEU A 196 4.22 17.31 -8.20
#